data_61bda1bcdec912ea3d85ef0d363b3c51
#
_entry.id   61bda1bcdec912ea3d85ef0d363b3c51
#
_cell.length_a   1.000
_cell.length_b   1.000
_cell.length_c   1.000
_cell.angle_alpha   90.00
_cell.angle_beta   90.00
_cell.angle_gamma   90.00
#
_symmetry.space_group_name_H-M   'P 1'
#
loop_
_entity.id
_entity.type
_entity.pdbx_description
1 polymer ?
#
loop_
_entity_poly.entity_id
_entity_poly.type
_entity_poly.pdbx_seq_one_letter_code
_entity_poly.pdbx_strand_id
1 'polypeptide(L)'
;ENGLISKTNKEEKTIPLKVYDNKALVWLSTCRMDNNREERLGVTYRNTCEARIIFEQLLIVNEELKEMGITKEVAIIAGYKAQKDLIRRLYYSEYESKFNSITVEINTVDAFQGRETDIVFYSVVRSNDNGNLGFLKDMRRLNVAFSRAKELLVVVGNHQCASKQLQIDGQENPFVGIVQFILEHEEDCMLKEV
;
A
#
# COMPACT_ATOMS: atom_id res chain seq x y z
N GLU A 1 -17.55 -14.67 -4.46
CA GLU A 1 -17.12 -14.74 -3.05
C GLU A 1 -15.76 -14.06 -2.98
N ASN A 2 -15.73 -12.88 -2.37
CA ASN A 2 -14.55 -12.01 -2.28
C ASN A 2 -13.58 -12.59 -1.25
N GLY A 3 -12.49 -13.21 -1.71
CA GLY A 3 -11.46 -13.85 -0.89
C GLY A 3 -10.55 -12.91 -0.08
N LEU A 4 -11.00 -11.70 0.27
CA LEU A 4 -10.25 -10.72 1.06
C LEU A 4 -10.48 -10.85 2.57
N ILE A 5 -11.41 -11.71 3.02
CA ILE A 5 -11.69 -11.87 4.44
C ILE A 5 -11.19 -13.24 4.89
N SER A 6 -10.13 -13.24 5.71
CA SER A 6 -9.68 -14.43 6.40
C SER A 6 -10.77 -14.90 7.38
N LYS A 7 -11.23 -16.16 7.25
CA LYS A 7 -12.26 -16.79 8.12
C LYS A 7 -11.75 -17.16 9.53
N THR A 8 -10.62 -16.62 9.98
CA THR A 8 -10.06 -16.90 11.31
C THR A 8 -10.30 -15.71 12.24
N ASN A 9 -10.52 -16.02 13.54
CA ASN A 9 -10.88 -15.07 14.59
C ASN A 9 -10.14 -13.73 14.48
N LYS A 10 -10.90 -12.64 14.38
CA LYS A 10 -10.46 -11.26 14.21
C LYS A 10 -9.41 -10.79 15.22
N GLU A 11 -9.52 -11.22 16.46
CA GLU A 11 -8.70 -10.75 17.59
C GLU A 11 -7.24 -11.26 17.55
N GLU A 12 -6.95 -12.33 16.82
CA GLU A 12 -5.61 -12.97 16.80
C GLU A 12 -4.72 -12.55 15.63
N LYS A 13 -5.23 -11.77 14.65
CA LYS A 13 -4.54 -11.54 13.38
C LYS A 13 -4.20 -10.10 13.01
N THR A 14 -4.65 -9.12 13.77
CA THR A 14 -4.38 -7.71 13.47
C THR A 14 -3.38 -7.15 14.46
N ILE A 15 -2.32 -6.50 13.98
CA ILE A 15 -1.40 -5.79 14.87
C ILE A 15 -2.15 -4.57 15.45
N PRO A 16 -2.17 -4.38 16.78
CA PRO A 16 -2.88 -3.28 17.41
C PRO A 16 -2.11 -1.95 17.29
N LEU A 17 -1.94 -1.45 16.07
CA LEU A 17 -1.29 -0.18 15.78
C LEU A 17 -2.28 0.98 15.94
N LYS A 18 -2.00 1.86 16.89
CA LYS A 18 -2.84 3.03 17.21
C LYS A 18 -2.91 4.02 16.04
N VAL A 19 -1.83 4.17 15.29
CA VAL A 19 -1.76 5.05 14.11
C VAL A 19 -2.83 4.71 13.06
N TYR A 20 -3.32 3.47 13.07
CA TYR A 20 -4.35 2.97 12.16
C TYR A 20 -5.61 2.49 12.87
N ASP A 21 -5.85 2.91 14.12
CA ASP A 21 -7.02 2.51 14.93
C ASP A 21 -7.23 0.98 14.93
N ASN A 22 -6.14 0.21 14.94
CA ASN A 22 -6.14 -1.27 14.89
C ASN A 22 -6.84 -1.87 13.66
N LYS A 23 -6.85 -1.16 12.53
CA LYS A 23 -7.46 -1.65 11.28
C LYS A 23 -6.53 -2.61 10.55
N ALA A 24 -7.13 -3.58 9.85
CA ALA A 24 -6.40 -4.56 9.03
C ALA A 24 -6.10 -4.07 7.61
N LEU A 25 -6.93 -3.17 7.08
CA LEU A 25 -6.77 -2.54 5.77
C LEU A 25 -6.88 -1.03 5.88
N VAL A 26 -5.82 -0.34 5.46
CA VAL A 26 -5.73 1.12 5.51
C VAL A 26 -5.42 1.68 4.13
N TRP A 27 -6.16 2.69 3.69
CA TRP A 27 -5.81 3.49 2.52
C TRP A 27 -5.39 4.89 2.96
N LEU A 28 -4.11 5.21 2.78
CA LEU A 28 -3.56 6.55 2.98
C LEU A 28 -3.66 7.32 1.66
N SER A 29 -4.62 8.22 1.60
CA SER A 29 -4.91 8.94 0.37
C SER A 29 -4.12 10.22 0.23
N THR A 30 -3.41 10.34 -0.89
CA THR A 30 -2.64 11.53 -1.26
C THR A 30 -3.45 12.54 -2.06
N CYS A 31 -4.78 12.38 -2.17
CA CYS A 31 -5.62 13.18 -3.09
C CYS A 31 -5.58 14.68 -2.83
N ARG A 32 -5.33 15.11 -1.58
CA ARG A 32 -5.24 16.53 -1.20
C ARG A 32 -3.84 17.13 -1.22
N MET A 33 -2.82 16.31 -1.50
CA MET A 33 -1.45 16.80 -1.52
C MET A 33 -1.11 17.49 -2.85
N ASP A 34 -0.49 18.67 -2.80
CA ASP A 34 -0.14 19.45 -3.99
C ASP A 34 0.83 18.73 -4.95
N ASN A 35 1.68 17.84 -4.41
CA ASN A 35 2.73 17.11 -5.13
C ASN A 35 2.44 15.63 -5.33
N ASN A 36 1.16 15.24 -5.35
CA ASN A 36 0.72 13.85 -5.44
C ASN A 36 0.83 13.23 -6.85
N ARG A 37 1.29 13.99 -7.85
CA ARG A 37 1.34 13.57 -9.26
C ARG A 37 2.41 12.53 -9.52
N GLU A 38 2.08 11.58 -10.41
CA GLU A 38 3.05 10.65 -10.97
C GLU A 38 4.06 11.36 -11.87
N GLU A 39 5.30 10.88 -11.88
CA GLU A 39 6.33 11.28 -12.83
C GLU A 39 6.62 10.13 -13.79
N ARG A 40 6.54 10.42 -15.10
CA ARG A 40 6.83 9.44 -16.14
C ARG A 40 8.33 9.40 -16.44
N LEU A 41 8.91 8.20 -16.44
CA LEU A 41 10.30 7.94 -16.77
C LEU A 41 10.38 6.89 -17.90
N GLY A 42 10.32 7.36 -19.14
CA GLY A 42 10.23 6.48 -20.31
C GLY A 42 8.95 5.65 -20.32
N VAL A 43 9.09 4.35 -20.09
CA VAL A 43 7.97 3.39 -20.04
C VAL A 43 7.48 3.07 -18.63
N THR A 44 8.08 3.67 -17.61
CA THR A 44 7.78 3.43 -16.20
C THR A 44 7.37 4.72 -15.48
N TYR A 45 6.84 4.61 -14.27
CA TYR A 45 6.35 5.73 -13.47
C TYR A 45 6.89 5.66 -12.04
N ARG A 46 7.00 6.82 -11.39
CA ARG A 46 7.25 6.95 -9.96
C ARG A 46 6.38 8.04 -9.35
N ASN A 47 6.21 7.99 -8.04
CA ASN A 47 5.52 8.99 -7.24
C ASN A 47 6.32 9.26 -5.97
N THR A 48 7.00 10.39 -5.94
CA THR A 48 7.88 10.75 -4.82
C THR A 48 7.09 11.04 -3.54
N CYS A 49 5.87 11.58 -3.68
CA CYS A 49 4.97 11.83 -2.56
C CYS A 49 4.63 10.52 -1.84
N GLU A 50 4.19 9.49 -2.57
CA GLU A 50 3.87 8.19 -1.98
C GLU A 50 5.10 7.55 -1.30
N ALA A 51 6.28 7.63 -1.92
CA ALA A 51 7.50 7.08 -1.34
C ALA A 51 7.85 7.72 0.01
N ARG A 52 7.68 9.04 0.15
CA ARG A 52 7.91 9.76 1.42
C ARG A 52 6.89 9.38 2.48
N ILE A 53 5.60 9.37 2.13
CA ILE A 53 4.54 8.96 3.05
C ILE A 53 4.78 7.55 3.58
N ILE A 54 5.17 6.60 2.72
CA ILE A 54 5.50 5.24 3.16
C ILE A 54 6.54 5.27 4.26
N PHE A 55 7.64 6.01 4.10
CA PHE A 55 8.69 6.04 5.12
C PHE A 55 8.30 6.81 6.38
N GLU A 56 7.54 7.90 6.26
CA GLU A 56 6.97 8.62 7.42
C GLU A 56 6.08 7.69 8.24
N GLN A 57 5.22 6.92 7.59
CA GLN A 57 4.37 5.94 8.26
C GLN A 57 5.16 4.78 8.86
N LEU A 58 6.18 4.29 8.16
CA LEU A 58 7.05 3.23 8.70
C LEU A 58 7.83 3.66 9.93
N LEU A 59 8.22 4.93 10.04
CA LEU A 59 8.82 5.46 11.27
C LEU A 59 7.85 5.38 12.45
N ILE A 60 6.58 5.75 12.24
CA ILE A 60 5.54 5.68 13.28
C ILE A 60 5.29 4.21 13.68
N VAL A 61 5.11 3.34 12.69
CA VAL A 61 4.92 1.90 12.92
C VAL A 61 6.10 1.30 13.68
N ASN A 62 7.34 1.64 13.31
CA ASN A 62 8.53 1.16 13.98
C ASN A 62 8.58 1.57 15.45
N GLU A 63 8.23 2.82 15.79
CA GLU A 63 8.19 3.27 17.17
C GLU A 63 7.08 2.59 17.98
N GLU A 64 5.87 2.44 17.43
CA GLU A 64 4.79 1.70 18.12
C GLU A 64 5.18 0.23 18.36
N LEU A 65 5.78 -0.45 17.38
CA LEU A 65 6.24 -1.83 17.54
C LEU A 65 7.36 -1.94 18.59
N LYS A 66 8.27 -0.95 18.63
CA LYS A 66 9.31 -0.87 19.63
C LYS A 66 8.75 -0.69 21.05
N GLU A 67 7.74 0.18 21.21
CA GLU A 67 7.04 0.33 22.49
C GLU A 67 6.37 -0.98 22.95
N MET A 68 5.85 -1.76 22.02
CA MET A 68 5.28 -3.08 22.28
C MET A 68 6.33 -4.19 22.50
N GLY A 69 7.62 -3.92 22.23
CA GLY A 69 8.69 -4.91 22.34
C GLY A 69 8.64 -6.01 21.29
N ILE A 70 8.03 -5.78 20.12
CA ILE A 70 7.90 -6.75 19.04
C ILE A 70 8.60 -6.30 17.76
N THR A 71 9.00 -7.27 16.94
CA THR A 71 9.61 -7.03 15.62
C THR A 71 8.74 -7.65 14.55
N LYS A 72 8.56 -6.95 13.40
CA LYS A 72 7.74 -7.37 12.29
C LYS A 72 8.48 -7.30 10.94
N GLU A 73 8.08 -8.18 10.03
CA GLU A 73 8.51 -8.12 8.65
C GLU A 73 7.58 -7.22 7.85
N VAL A 74 8.15 -6.29 7.09
CA VAL A 74 7.43 -5.32 6.26
C VAL A 74 7.83 -5.47 4.81
N ALA A 75 6.87 -5.66 3.93
CA ALA A 75 7.08 -5.56 2.50
C ALA A 75 6.59 -4.20 1.96
N ILE A 76 7.42 -3.53 1.16
CA ILE A 76 6.98 -2.41 0.33
C ILE A 76 6.87 -2.90 -1.10
N ILE A 77 5.66 -2.91 -1.64
CA ILE A 77 5.36 -3.42 -2.97
C ILE A 77 4.94 -2.26 -3.89
N ALA A 78 5.58 -2.16 -5.05
CA ALA A 78 5.21 -1.21 -6.08
C ALA A 78 4.95 -1.91 -7.42
N GLY A 79 3.92 -1.46 -8.15
CA GLY A 79 3.64 -1.98 -9.48
C GLY A 79 4.69 -1.59 -10.53
N TYR A 80 5.42 -0.49 -10.31
CA TYR A 80 6.36 0.09 -11.26
C TYR A 80 7.81 0.00 -10.81
N LYS A 81 8.71 -0.41 -11.72
CA LYS A 81 10.15 -0.53 -11.45
C LYS A 81 10.77 0.77 -10.95
N ALA A 82 10.44 1.92 -11.58
CA ALA A 82 11.01 3.20 -11.17
C ALA A 82 10.59 3.59 -9.74
N GLN A 83 9.38 3.23 -9.31
CA GLN A 83 8.95 3.45 -7.93
C GLN A 83 9.72 2.56 -6.95
N LYS A 84 9.84 1.29 -7.26
CA LYS A 84 10.68 0.38 -6.45
C LYS A 84 12.10 0.90 -6.31
N ASP A 85 12.73 1.33 -7.40
CA ASP A 85 14.11 1.81 -7.41
C ASP A 85 14.25 3.14 -6.62
N LEU A 86 13.23 4.03 -6.68
CA LEU A 86 13.16 5.23 -5.85
C LEU A 86 13.09 4.88 -4.36
N ILE A 87 12.15 4.00 -3.98
CA ILE A 87 11.95 3.58 -2.59
C ILE A 87 13.22 2.90 -2.05
N ARG A 88 13.84 2.00 -2.81
CA ARG A 88 15.10 1.36 -2.41
C ARG A 88 16.22 2.36 -2.18
N ARG A 89 16.36 3.36 -3.05
CA ARG A 89 17.38 4.41 -2.89
C ARG A 89 17.14 5.19 -1.60
N LEU A 90 15.92 5.66 -1.35
CA LEU A 90 15.58 6.38 -0.11
C LEU A 90 15.83 5.52 1.12
N TYR A 91 15.42 4.26 1.08
CA TYR A 91 15.66 3.32 2.18
C TYR A 91 17.13 3.28 2.59
N TYR A 92 18.00 2.92 1.66
CA TYR A 92 19.43 2.77 1.98
C TYR A 92 20.16 4.09 2.28
N SER A 93 19.70 5.22 1.70
CA SER A 93 20.36 6.51 1.96
C SER A 93 19.88 7.22 3.23
N GLU A 94 18.65 6.97 3.70
CA GLU A 94 18.05 7.83 4.72
C GLU A 94 17.36 7.08 5.87
N TYR A 95 16.90 5.83 5.66
CA TYR A 95 15.97 5.19 6.58
C TYR A 95 16.44 3.87 7.18
N GLU A 96 17.32 3.11 6.52
CA GLU A 96 17.73 1.77 6.97
C GLU A 96 18.20 1.75 8.44
N SER A 97 19.02 2.72 8.83
CA SER A 97 19.54 2.82 10.20
C SER A 97 18.54 3.28 11.25
N LYS A 98 17.35 3.73 10.83
CA LYS A 98 16.29 4.23 11.72
C LYS A 98 15.35 3.13 12.19
N PHE A 99 15.36 1.99 11.51
CA PHE A 99 14.47 0.88 11.81
C PHE A 99 15.15 -0.18 12.68
N ASN A 100 14.54 -0.47 13.83
CA ASN A 100 15.05 -1.46 14.79
C ASN A 100 13.98 -2.48 15.21
N SER A 101 12.70 -2.20 14.91
CA SER A 101 11.58 -3.09 15.19
C SER A 101 10.87 -3.57 13.92
N ILE A 102 11.38 -3.17 12.75
CA ILE A 102 10.92 -3.69 11.46
C ILE A 102 12.09 -4.12 10.58
N THR A 103 11.86 -5.19 9.81
CA THR A 103 12.75 -5.61 8.71
C THR A 103 12.05 -5.32 7.40
N VAL A 104 12.66 -4.51 6.53
CA VAL A 104 12.01 -4.01 5.31
C VAL A 104 12.52 -4.74 4.07
N GLU A 105 11.60 -5.29 3.28
CA GLU A 105 11.86 -5.80 1.95
C GLU A 105 11.14 -4.95 0.90
N ILE A 106 11.84 -4.56 -0.19
CA ILE A 106 11.28 -3.66 -1.22
C ILE A 106 11.34 -4.36 -2.57
N ASN A 107 10.18 -4.62 -3.17
CA ASN A 107 10.09 -5.37 -4.42
C ASN A 107 8.90 -4.94 -5.31
N THR A 108 8.87 -5.47 -6.52
CA THR A 108 7.68 -5.42 -7.38
C THR A 108 6.73 -6.58 -7.04
N VAL A 109 5.48 -6.48 -7.49
CA VAL A 109 4.46 -7.52 -7.29
C VAL A 109 4.95 -8.91 -7.72
N ASP A 110 5.56 -8.99 -8.91
CA ASP A 110 6.00 -10.26 -9.49
C ASP A 110 7.12 -10.95 -8.67
N ALA A 111 7.98 -10.15 -8.01
CA ALA A 111 9.07 -10.65 -7.18
C ALA A 111 8.58 -11.15 -5.79
N PHE A 112 7.38 -10.77 -5.38
CA PHE A 112 6.77 -11.18 -4.10
C PHE A 112 5.88 -12.42 -4.21
N GLN A 113 5.80 -13.05 -5.37
CA GLN A 113 4.94 -14.20 -5.57
C GLN A 113 5.32 -15.37 -4.65
N GLY A 114 4.34 -15.93 -3.94
CA GLY A 114 4.50 -17.11 -3.09
C GLY A 114 5.02 -16.87 -1.67
N ARG A 115 5.32 -15.62 -1.27
CA ARG A 115 5.74 -15.27 0.10
C ARG A 115 4.68 -14.41 0.79
N GLU A 116 4.60 -14.53 2.09
CA GLU A 116 3.74 -13.70 2.96
C GLU A 116 4.61 -12.92 3.94
N THR A 117 4.14 -11.78 4.38
CA THR A 117 4.81 -10.91 5.35
C THR A 117 3.79 -10.34 6.32
N ASP A 118 4.22 -9.87 7.49
CA ASP A 118 3.30 -9.39 8.52
C ASP A 118 2.56 -8.14 8.04
N ILE A 119 3.30 -7.17 7.51
CA ILE A 119 2.79 -5.88 7.06
C ILE A 119 3.14 -5.67 5.59
N VAL A 120 2.18 -5.23 4.78
CA VAL A 120 2.40 -4.80 3.40
C VAL A 120 2.08 -3.32 3.24
N PHE A 121 3.02 -2.56 2.67
CA PHE A 121 2.77 -1.24 2.10
C PHE A 121 2.72 -1.35 0.58
N TYR A 122 1.60 -0.99 -0.02
CA TYR A 122 1.41 -0.99 -1.47
C TYR A 122 1.38 0.43 -2.03
N SER A 123 2.34 0.78 -2.91
CA SER A 123 2.37 2.08 -3.60
C SER A 123 1.60 2.00 -4.90
N VAL A 124 0.52 2.78 -5.04
CA VAL A 124 -0.32 2.86 -6.25
C VAL A 124 0.43 3.52 -7.40
N VAL A 125 1.25 4.52 -7.10
CA VAL A 125 2.07 5.30 -8.05
C VAL A 125 1.25 6.23 -8.96
N ARG A 126 0.17 5.69 -9.56
CA ARG A 126 -0.59 6.39 -10.59
C ARG A 126 -1.49 7.47 -9.97
N SER A 127 -1.21 8.72 -10.35
CA SER A 127 -2.00 9.89 -9.97
C SER A 127 -1.98 10.90 -11.11
N ASN A 128 -3.07 10.93 -11.89
CA ASN A 128 -3.24 11.76 -13.08
C ASN A 128 -4.71 12.16 -13.26
N ASP A 129 -4.97 13.18 -14.09
CA ASP A 129 -6.31 13.75 -14.28
C ASP A 129 -7.30 12.78 -14.93
N ASN A 130 -6.79 11.84 -15.72
CA ASN A 130 -7.61 10.94 -16.51
C ASN A 130 -7.97 9.63 -15.80
N GLY A 131 -7.46 9.39 -14.58
CA GLY A 131 -7.63 8.09 -13.90
C GLY A 131 -6.98 6.92 -14.64
N ASN A 132 -5.93 7.20 -15.43
CA ASN A 132 -5.24 6.16 -16.18
C ASN A 132 -4.30 5.37 -15.26
N LEU A 133 -4.66 4.14 -14.97
CA LEU A 133 -3.92 3.23 -14.09
C LEU A 133 -2.93 2.32 -14.83
N GLY A 134 -2.97 2.32 -16.16
CA GLY A 134 -2.13 1.42 -16.96
C GLY A 134 -2.38 -0.05 -16.59
N PHE A 135 -1.31 -0.80 -16.37
CA PHE A 135 -1.39 -2.23 -16.04
C PHE A 135 -1.81 -2.54 -14.60
N LEU A 136 -1.98 -1.53 -13.72
CA LEU A 136 -2.49 -1.75 -12.36
C LEU A 136 -3.93 -2.24 -12.33
N LYS A 137 -4.64 -2.20 -13.46
CA LYS A 137 -5.98 -2.79 -13.61
C LYS A 137 -5.98 -4.32 -13.58
N ASP A 138 -4.83 -4.97 -13.70
CA ASP A 138 -4.75 -6.42 -13.65
C ASP A 138 -5.06 -6.91 -12.21
N MET A 139 -6.30 -7.37 -12.03
CA MET A 139 -6.81 -7.90 -10.78
C MET A 139 -5.94 -9.01 -10.20
N ARG A 140 -5.33 -9.84 -11.05
CA ARG A 140 -4.46 -10.94 -10.59
C ARG A 140 -3.22 -10.41 -9.86
N ARG A 141 -2.60 -9.35 -10.38
CA ARG A 141 -1.45 -8.70 -9.74
C ARG A 141 -1.82 -8.02 -8.43
N LEU A 142 -2.97 -7.34 -8.37
CA LEU A 142 -3.46 -6.76 -7.12
C LEU A 142 -3.74 -7.85 -6.08
N ASN A 143 -4.41 -8.94 -6.48
CA ASN A 143 -4.67 -10.06 -5.58
C ASN A 143 -3.36 -10.67 -5.05
N VAL A 144 -2.33 -10.82 -5.91
CA VAL A 144 -1.01 -11.28 -5.46
C VAL A 144 -0.44 -10.32 -4.43
N ALA A 145 -0.43 -9.00 -4.68
CA ALA A 145 0.14 -8.03 -3.76
C ALA A 145 -0.62 -7.98 -2.43
N PHE A 146 -1.96 -7.92 -2.47
CA PHE A 146 -2.80 -7.72 -1.28
C PHE A 146 -2.88 -8.97 -0.41
N SER A 147 -2.88 -10.17 -1.02
CA SER A 147 -2.85 -11.43 -0.28
C SER A 147 -1.51 -11.75 0.39
N ARG A 148 -0.51 -10.88 0.27
CA ARG A 148 0.79 -11.05 0.95
C ARG A 148 0.76 -10.61 2.42
N ALA A 149 -0.15 -9.71 2.78
CA ALA A 149 -0.29 -9.22 4.14
C ALA A 149 -0.95 -10.27 5.04
N LYS A 150 -0.29 -10.61 6.15
CA LYS A 150 -0.86 -11.47 7.19
C LYS A 150 -1.72 -10.68 8.19
N GLU A 151 -1.26 -9.49 8.57
CA GLU A 151 -1.81 -8.74 9.69
C GLU A 151 -2.28 -7.32 9.29
N LEU A 152 -1.56 -6.63 8.39
CA LEU A 152 -1.89 -5.27 7.98
C LEU A 152 -1.53 -5.02 6.52
N LEU A 153 -2.49 -4.49 5.77
CA LEU A 153 -2.28 -3.95 4.43
C LEU A 153 -2.49 -2.43 4.44
N VAL A 154 -1.46 -1.68 4.07
CA VAL A 154 -1.52 -0.23 3.88
C VAL A 154 -1.37 0.11 2.40
N VAL A 155 -2.39 0.65 1.79
CA VAL A 155 -2.38 1.16 0.42
C VAL A 155 -2.08 2.66 0.46
N VAL A 156 -1.06 3.11 -0.27
CA VAL A 156 -0.69 4.53 -0.36
C VAL A 156 -0.89 5.02 -1.77
N GLY A 157 -1.69 6.07 -1.95
CA GLY A 157 -1.94 6.66 -3.26
C GLY A 157 -3.22 7.48 -3.34
N ASN A 158 -3.40 8.17 -4.44
CA ASN A 158 -4.57 9.00 -4.71
C ASN A 158 -5.80 8.13 -4.99
N HIS A 159 -6.67 7.95 -3.98
CA HIS A 159 -7.87 7.11 -4.10
C HIS A 159 -8.84 7.64 -5.15
N GLN A 160 -8.97 8.96 -5.31
CA GLN A 160 -9.86 9.56 -6.31
C GLN A 160 -9.40 9.27 -7.75
N CYS A 161 -8.09 9.30 -7.99
CA CYS A 161 -7.53 8.89 -9.27
C CYS A 161 -7.68 7.37 -9.47
N ALA A 162 -7.35 6.58 -8.45
CA ALA A 162 -7.36 5.12 -8.52
C ALA A 162 -8.77 4.56 -8.73
N SER A 163 -9.80 5.12 -8.06
CA SER A 163 -11.19 4.67 -8.18
C SER A 163 -12.01 5.38 -9.25
N LYS A 164 -11.37 6.22 -10.08
CA LYS A 164 -12.07 6.90 -11.17
C LYS A 164 -12.61 5.87 -12.16
N GLN A 165 -13.92 5.83 -12.32
CA GLN A 165 -14.58 4.97 -13.29
C GLN A 165 -14.30 5.48 -14.70
N LEU A 166 -13.35 4.86 -15.37
CA LEU A 166 -13.20 4.95 -16.81
C LEU A 166 -13.39 3.54 -17.36
N GLN A 167 -14.53 3.31 -18.01
CA GLN A 167 -14.73 2.14 -18.85
C GLN A 167 -13.83 2.30 -20.09
N ILE A 168 -12.60 1.82 -19.98
CA ILE A 168 -11.73 1.64 -21.11
C ILE A 168 -11.61 0.12 -21.30
N ASP A 169 -12.05 -0.39 -22.43
CA ASP A 169 -11.91 -1.79 -22.86
C ASP A 169 -12.78 -2.84 -22.10
N GLY A 170 -13.90 -2.45 -21.50
CA GLY A 170 -14.82 -3.42 -20.89
C GLY A 170 -14.30 -4.13 -19.63
N GLN A 171 -13.14 -3.73 -19.12
CA GLN A 171 -12.61 -4.24 -17.85
C GLN A 171 -13.01 -3.32 -16.69
N GLU A 172 -13.57 -3.92 -15.65
CA GLU A 172 -13.86 -3.19 -14.42
C GLU A 172 -12.56 -2.74 -13.75
N ASN A 173 -12.57 -1.51 -13.21
CA ASN A 173 -11.46 -1.01 -12.42
C ASN A 173 -11.51 -1.61 -11.00
N PRO A 174 -10.56 -2.49 -10.63
CA PRO A 174 -10.59 -3.18 -9.33
C PRO A 174 -10.49 -2.24 -8.12
N PHE A 175 -9.88 -1.08 -8.29
CA PHE A 175 -9.76 -0.10 -7.20
C PHE A 175 -11.10 0.54 -6.82
N VAL A 176 -12.08 0.57 -7.71
CA VAL A 176 -13.45 1.03 -7.38
C VAL A 176 -14.03 0.14 -6.30
N GLY A 177 -14.01 -1.18 -6.51
CA GLY A 177 -14.51 -2.13 -5.52
C GLY A 177 -13.71 -2.13 -4.22
N ILE A 178 -12.38 -1.91 -4.27
CA ILE A 178 -11.54 -1.84 -3.07
C ILE A 178 -11.89 -0.59 -2.24
N VAL A 179 -12.01 0.58 -2.87
CA VAL A 179 -12.39 1.82 -2.15
C VAL A 179 -13.80 1.69 -1.58
N GLN A 180 -14.75 1.16 -2.34
CA GLN A 180 -16.11 0.91 -1.86
C GLN A 180 -16.11 -0.06 -0.67
N PHE A 181 -15.37 -1.16 -0.75
CA PHE A 181 -15.22 -2.12 0.35
C PHE A 181 -14.70 -1.45 1.64
N ILE A 182 -13.68 -0.58 1.52
CA ILE A 182 -13.12 0.14 2.68
C ILE A 182 -14.18 1.04 3.32
N LEU A 183 -14.99 1.73 2.52
CA LEU A 183 -16.04 2.63 3.02
C LEU A 183 -17.25 1.88 3.63
N GLU A 184 -17.49 0.64 3.21
CA GLU A 184 -18.58 -0.20 3.73
C GLU A 184 -18.18 -1.00 4.98
N HIS A 185 -16.86 -1.11 5.30
CA HIS A 185 -16.34 -1.93 6.40
C HIS A 185 -15.43 -1.09 7.32
N GLU A 186 -15.94 0.03 7.79
CA GLU A 186 -15.17 0.95 8.65
C GLU A 186 -14.72 0.33 9.97
N GLU A 187 -15.34 -0.77 10.41
CA GLU A 187 -14.92 -1.52 11.59
C GLU A 187 -13.54 -2.19 11.43
N ASP A 188 -13.16 -2.59 10.22
CA ASP A 188 -11.89 -3.28 9.92
C ASP A 188 -10.98 -2.50 8.97
N CYS A 189 -11.51 -1.46 8.34
CA CYS A 189 -10.85 -0.70 7.29
C CYS A 189 -10.83 0.80 7.60
N MET A 190 -9.85 1.51 7.00
CA MET A 190 -9.74 2.96 7.12
C MET A 190 -9.36 3.58 5.78
N LEU A 191 -10.05 4.64 5.37
CA LEU A 191 -9.57 5.56 4.35
C LEU A 191 -9.23 6.89 5.04
N LYS A 192 -7.95 7.26 5.03
CA LYS A 192 -7.43 8.48 5.66
C LYS A 192 -6.76 9.35 4.61
N GLU A 193 -7.17 10.59 4.51
CA GLU A 193 -6.47 11.60 3.70
C GLU A 193 -5.27 12.14 4.49
N VAL A 194 -4.11 12.17 3.86
CA VAL A 194 -2.82 12.59 4.43
C VAL A 194 -2.30 13.85 3.76
#